data_d288179a56f00b3fa59f16c3f10263da
#
_entry.id   d288179a56f00b3fa59f16c3f10263da
#
_cell.length_a   1.000
_cell.length_b   1.000
_cell.length_c   1.000
_cell.angle_alpha   90.00
_cell.angle_beta   90.00
_cell.angle_gamma   90.00
#
_symmetry.space_group_name_H-M   'P 1'
#
loop_
_entity.id
_entity.type
_entity.pdbx_description
1 polymer ?
#
loop_
_entity_poly.entity_id
_entity_poly.type
_entity_poly.pdbx_seq_one_letter_code
_entity_poly.pdbx_strand_id
1 'polypeptide(L)'
;MTIEEIANELGVSKSTVSRALSGKGRIGKSTIERIQAYVAAHDNLPNQYGEKKAKEERKMAKTENIGVVIPADAYTTSIPFFQECLLGISEAAASENYNVIITTGTATDYSGAKQLVEDQKVDGMILMRSYDEDLTLEYLTKQGIPVGLTGSCADENVIQVDSDNNEAARHMTSMLIDCGYKKFALILGESTYRVNHERIDGFYQAIDRYGLAREQQLCIRNFKWMGLLDTIIHDVMSNKVECVICGDDVICSRMMSRLQAEGYRIPLDIGIASLYNGATLDCFTPAVTAVNILARQQGITIGKQMIHCLKGEIYNKKTMLDYEILLRKSAGRTF
;
A
#
# COMPACT_ATOMS: atom_id res chain seq x y z
N MET A 1 43.05 -16.27 11.44
CA MET A 1 43.33 -17.67 11.90
C MET A 1 42.13 -18.54 11.56
N THR A 2 42.29 -19.69 10.97
CA THR A 2 41.23 -20.63 10.57
C THR A 2 40.97 -21.66 11.68
N ILE A 3 39.77 -22.29 11.67
CA ILE A 3 39.45 -23.40 12.59
C ILE A 3 40.49 -24.54 12.49
N GLU A 4 41.08 -24.73 11.30
CA GLU A 4 42.10 -25.73 11.04
C GLU A 4 43.39 -25.39 11.75
N GLU A 5 43.84 -24.14 11.70
CA GLU A 5 45.02 -23.65 12.41
C GLU A 5 44.87 -23.79 13.92
N ILE A 6 43.69 -23.38 14.46
CA ILE A 6 43.38 -23.52 15.89
C ILE A 6 43.35 -25.00 16.31
N ALA A 7 42.78 -25.87 15.47
CA ALA A 7 42.68 -27.30 15.74
C ALA A 7 44.08 -27.97 15.78
N ASN A 8 44.95 -27.62 14.83
CA ASN A 8 46.31 -28.11 14.75
C ASN A 8 47.14 -27.67 15.94
N GLU A 9 47.06 -26.36 16.32
CA GLU A 9 47.86 -25.80 17.41
C GLU A 9 47.46 -26.32 18.78
N LEU A 10 46.13 -26.52 18.99
CA LEU A 10 45.62 -27.05 20.26
C LEU A 10 45.51 -28.58 20.31
N GLY A 11 45.88 -29.30 19.24
CA GLY A 11 45.84 -30.77 19.16
C GLY A 11 44.42 -31.33 19.29
N VAL A 12 43.41 -30.66 18.77
CA VAL A 12 42.00 -31.07 18.78
C VAL A 12 41.43 -31.18 17.38
N SER A 13 40.30 -31.85 17.22
CA SER A 13 39.66 -31.92 15.90
C SER A 13 38.99 -30.59 15.51
N LYS A 14 38.93 -30.32 14.20
CA LYS A 14 38.17 -29.16 13.65
C LYS A 14 36.73 -29.09 14.19
N SER A 15 36.09 -30.27 14.34
CA SER A 15 34.74 -30.34 14.91
C SER A 15 34.66 -29.98 16.38
N THR A 16 35.76 -30.25 17.15
CA THR A 16 35.87 -29.85 18.56
C THR A 16 36.02 -28.36 18.70
N VAL A 17 36.87 -27.71 17.89
CA VAL A 17 36.98 -26.25 17.86
C VAL A 17 35.68 -25.59 17.45
N SER A 18 35.06 -26.08 16.38
CA SER A 18 33.78 -25.59 15.90
C SER A 18 32.67 -25.65 16.97
N ARG A 19 32.56 -26.77 17.70
CA ARG A 19 31.57 -26.96 18.75
C ARG A 19 31.88 -26.12 20.00
N ALA A 20 33.15 -25.98 20.36
CA ALA A 20 33.58 -25.16 21.50
C ALA A 20 33.24 -23.66 21.26
N LEU A 21 33.47 -23.19 20.04
CA LEU A 21 33.17 -21.79 19.66
C LEU A 21 31.68 -21.54 19.46
N SER A 22 30.91 -22.53 18.99
CA SER A 22 29.44 -22.38 18.77
C SER A 22 28.60 -22.70 19.99
N GLY A 23 29.18 -23.20 21.07
CA GLY A 23 28.43 -23.62 22.28
C GLY A 23 27.53 -24.84 22.09
N LYS A 24 27.59 -25.52 20.93
CA LYS A 24 26.73 -26.67 20.59
C LYS A 24 27.49 -27.98 20.77
N GLY A 25 26.92 -28.89 21.55
CA GLY A 25 27.44 -30.25 21.74
C GLY A 25 28.15 -30.48 23.10
N ARG A 26 28.38 -31.77 23.45
CA ARG A 26 29.03 -32.15 24.71
C ARG A 26 30.55 -32.10 24.53
N ILE A 27 31.19 -31.03 25.03
CA ILE A 27 32.64 -30.87 25.09
C ILE A 27 33.02 -30.59 26.54
N GLY A 28 34.13 -31.12 27.01
CA GLY A 28 34.64 -30.89 28.35
C GLY A 28 34.89 -29.40 28.62
N LYS A 29 34.48 -28.92 29.80
CA LYS A 29 34.58 -27.50 30.19
C LYS A 29 36.02 -26.96 30.05
N SER A 30 37.01 -27.72 30.44
CA SER A 30 38.44 -27.38 30.32
C SER A 30 38.90 -27.24 28.85
N THR A 31 38.33 -28.01 27.93
CA THR A 31 38.65 -27.92 26.51
C THR A 31 38.02 -26.67 25.88
N ILE A 32 36.80 -26.30 26.31
CA ILE A 32 36.13 -25.08 25.88
C ILE A 32 36.94 -23.86 26.34
N GLU A 33 37.30 -23.80 27.64
CA GLU A 33 38.08 -22.72 28.24
C GLU A 33 39.46 -22.55 27.54
N ARG A 34 40.14 -23.67 27.23
CA ARG A 34 41.42 -23.65 26.53
C ARG A 34 41.34 -23.11 25.10
N ILE A 35 40.27 -23.48 24.37
CA ILE A 35 40.04 -22.98 23.00
C ILE A 35 39.68 -21.47 23.05
N GLN A 36 38.80 -21.06 23.97
CA GLN A 36 38.38 -19.66 24.14
C GLN A 36 39.57 -18.77 24.55
N ALA A 37 40.40 -19.20 25.48
CA ALA A 37 41.60 -18.49 25.93
C ALA A 37 42.60 -18.33 24.80
N TYR A 38 42.81 -19.38 23.99
CA TYR A 38 43.70 -19.32 22.86
C TYR A 38 43.24 -18.34 21.79
N VAL A 39 41.93 -18.35 21.45
CA VAL A 39 41.35 -17.43 20.50
C VAL A 39 41.41 -16.00 20.98
N ALA A 40 41.10 -15.74 22.28
CA ALA A 40 41.17 -14.41 22.89
C ALA A 40 42.61 -13.85 22.90
N ALA A 41 43.63 -14.71 23.11
CA ALA A 41 45.02 -14.28 23.14
C ALA A 41 45.59 -13.91 21.76
N HIS A 42 45.00 -14.38 20.67
CA HIS A 42 45.49 -14.16 19.31
C HIS A 42 44.60 -13.20 18.48
N ASP A 43 43.63 -12.54 19.08
CA ASP A 43 42.74 -11.48 18.54
C ASP A 43 42.14 -11.74 17.13
N ASN A 44 42.06 -13.03 16.75
CA ASN A 44 41.65 -13.47 15.43
C ASN A 44 40.56 -14.54 15.50
N LEU A 45 39.34 -14.18 15.85
CA LEU A 45 38.16 -15.01 15.55
C LEU A 45 38.06 -15.18 14.02
N PRO A 46 37.90 -16.43 13.51
CA PRO A 46 37.57 -16.60 12.09
C PRO A 46 36.30 -15.81 11.78
N ASN A 47 36.37 -14.84 10.89
CA ASN A 47 35.31 -13.94 10.50
C ASN A 47 33.95 -14.63 10.25
N GLN A 48 33.99 -15.89 9.77
CA GLN A 48 32.77 -16.67 9.49
C GLN A 48 31.93 -17.07 10.73
N TYR A 49 32.53 -17.15 11.94
CA TYR A 49 31.80 -17.50 13.17
C TYR A 49 31.21 -16.28 13.87
N GLY A 50 31.91 -15.15 13.83
CA GLY A 50 31.40 -13.88 14.34
C GLY A 50 30.18 -13.41 13.52
N GLU A 51 30.23 -13.56 12.21
CA GLU A 51 29.13 -13.20 11.32
C GLU A 51 27.91 -14.14 11.43
N LYS A 52 28.11 -15.46 11.58
CA LYS A 52 27.01 -16.40 11.80
C LYS A 52 26.31 -16.19 13.15
N LYS A 53 27.09 -16.01 14.22
CA LYS A 53 26.54 -15.79 15.55
C LYS A 53 25.85 -14.42 15.64
N ALA A 54 26.45 -13.39 15.08
CA ALA A 54 25.82 -12.07 14.98
C ALA A 54 24.55 -12.09 14.07
N LYS A 55 24.55 -12.89 12.99
CA LYS A 55 23.37 -13.12 12.16
C LYS A 55 22.27 -13.93 12.89
N GLU A 56 22.65 -14.97 13.64
CA GLU A 56 21.68 -15.77 14.43
C GLU A 56 21.13 -14.95 15.62
N GLU A 57 21.96 -14.15 16.29
CA GLU A 57 21.52 -13.25 17.36
C GLU A 57 20.68 -12.07 16.82
N ARG A 58 21.01 -11.52 15.65
CA ARG A 58 20.17 -10.53 14.95
C ARG A 58 18.83 -11.10 14.49
N LYS A 59 18.78 -12.39 14.11
CA LYS A 59 17.52 -13.08 13.77
C LYS A 59 16.56 -13.24 14.96
N MET A 60 17.05 -13.11 16.19
CA MET A 60 16.26 -13.23 17.42
C MET A 60 15.89 -11.88 18.05
N ALA A 61 16.52 -10.79 17.67
CA ALA A 61 16.20 -9.44 18.17
C ALA A 61 15.20 -8.77 17.22
N LYS A 62 14.03 -8.38 17.77
CA LYS A 62 13.09 -7.53 17.04
C LYS A 62 13.75 -6.20 16.73
N THR A 63 13.49 -5.69 15.53
CA THR A 63 14.03 -4.38 15.09
C THR A 63 13.17 -3.22 15.56
N GLU A 64 11.91 -3.51 15.94
CA GLU A 64 10.86 -2.53 16.22
C GLU A 64 10.63 -1.55 15.04
N ASN A 65 10.86 -2.05 13.83
CA ASN A 65 10.65 -1.31 12.60
C ASN A 65 9.59 -1.99 11.72
N ILE A 66 8.70 -1.19 11.17
CA ILE A 66 7.74 -1.58 10.13
C ILE A 66 8.16 -0.94 8.82
N GLY A 67 8.37 -1.76 7.79
CA GLY A 67 8.60 -1.27 6.45
C GLY A 67 7.28 -0.86 5.79
N VAL A 68 7.27 0.25 5.07
CA VAL A 68 6.10 0.72 4.30
C VAL A 68 6.51 0.90 2.84
N VAL A 69 5.82 0.20 1.94
CA VAL A 69 6.03 0.33 0.50
C VAL A 69 5.00 1.30 -0.07
N ILE A 70 5.48 2.43 -0.58
CA ILE A 70 4.66 3.42 -1.29
C ILE A 70 4.82 3.17 -2.80
N PRO A 71 3.74 3.29 -3.61
CA PRO A 71 3.85 3.22 -5.06
C PRO A 71 4.85 4.23 -5.62
N ALA A 72 5.72 3.79 -6.55
CA ALA A 72 6.85 4.60 -7.04
C ALA A 72 6.47 5.60 -8.13
N ASP A 73 5.26 5.53 -8.71
CA ASP A 73 4.88 6.40 -9.82
C ASP A 73 4.53 7.83 -9.35
N ALA A 74 4.94 8.82 -10.14
CA ALA A 74 4.79 10.24 -9.81
C ALA A 74 3.32 10.70 -9.70
N TYR A 75 2.41 10.04 -10.40
CA TYR A 75 0.98 10.33 -10.30
C TYR A 75 0.44 9.90 -8.93
N THR A 76 0.68 8.66 -8.55
CA THR A 76 0.20 8.09 -7.29
C THR A 76 0.76 8.83 -6.08
N THR A 77 2.04 9.24 -6.12
CA THR A 77 2.63 10.02 -5.02
C THR A 77 1.99 11.41 -4.85
N SER A 78 1.27 11.90 -5.84
CA SER A 78 0.53 13.16 -5.75
C SER A 78 -0.88 13.01 -5.13
N ILE A 79 -1.35 11.77 -4.89
CA ILE A 79 -2.67 11.51 -4.31
C ILE A 79 -2.57 11.63 -2.78
N PRO A 80 -3.32 12.54 -2.13
CA PRO A 80 -3.28 12.77 -0.68
C PRO A 80 -3.59 11.53 0.17
N PHE A 81 -4.31 10.55 -0.38
CA PHE A 81 -4.59 9.28 0.29
C PHE A 81 -3.33 8.62 0.89
N PHE A 82 -2.25 8.55 0.10
CA PHE A 82 -1.02 7.89 0.55
C PHE A 82 -0.34 8.64 1.69
N GLN A 83 -0.35 9.98 1.62
CA GLN A 83 0.21 10.82 2.67
C GLN A 83 -0.59 10.66 3.97
N GLU A 84 -1.92 10.76 3.93
CA GLU A 84 -2.77 10.62 5.09
C GLU A 84 -2.69 9.22 5.71
N CYS A 85 -2.69 8.18 4.89
CA CYS A 85 -2.54 6.80 5.34
C CYS A 85 -1.17 6.57 6.01
N LEU A 86 -0.09 7.07 5.40
CA LEU A 86 1.26 6.99 5.98
C LEU A 86 1.37 7.69 7.33
N LEU A 87 0.75 8.86 7.47
CA LEU A 87 0.68 9.56 8.75
C LEU A 87 -0.06 8.72 9.81
N GLY A 88 -1.16 8.06 9.42
CA GLY A 88 -1.88 7.14 10.29
C GLY A 88 -1.05 5.93 10.72
N ILE A 89 -0.29 5.32 9.79
CA ILE A 89 0.65 4.23 10.10
C ILE A 89 1.72 4.70 11.08
N SER A 90 2.29 5.88 10.83
CA SER A 90 3.33 6.47 11.69
C SER A 90 2.81 6.77 13.11
N GLU A 91 1.58 7.27 13.22
CA GLU A 91 0.91 7.52 14.50
C GLU A 91 0.71 6.23 15.30
N ALA A 92 0.21 5.17 14.65
CA ALA A 92 0.06 3.86 15.26
C ALA A 92 1.42 3.27 15.70
N ALA A 93 2.44 3.36 14.85
CA ALA A 93 3.78 2.88 15.14
C ALA A 93 4.39 3.61 16.36
N ALA A 94 4.33 4.93 16.36
CA ALA A 94 4.89 5.75 17.45
C ALA A 94 4.20 5.47 18.82
N SER A 95 2.89 5.21 18.83
CA SER A 95 2.15 4.89 20.06
C SER A 95 2.60 3.58 20.72
N GLU A 96 3.26 2.70 19.97
CA GLU A 96 3.69 1.36 20.39
C GLU A 96 5.21 1.18 20.36
N ASN A 97 5.98 2.28 20.26
CA ASN A 97 7.44 2.34 20.17
C ASN A 97 8.01 1.60 18.95
N TYR A 98 7.29 1.59 17.83
CA TYR A 98 7.79 1.14 16.53
C TYR A 98 8.20 2.34 15.68
N ASN A 99 9.18 2.12 14.78
CA ASN A 99 9.56 3.08 13.76
C ASN A 99 8.99 2.67 12.40
N VAL A 100 8.88 3.63 11.49
CA VAL A 100 8.47 3.40 10.10
C VAL A 100 9.64 3.64 9.16
N ILE A 101 9.98 2.63 8.37
CA ILE A 101 10.98 2.74 7.29
C ILE A 101 10.25 2.70 5.96
N ILE A 102 10.40 3.77 5.19
CA ILE A 102 9.71 3.93 3.91
C ILE A 102 10.60 3.44 2.77
N THR A 103 10.02 2.68 1.86
CA THR A 103 10.60 2.35 0.56
C THR A 103 9.56 2.52 -0.53
N THR A 104 9.99 2.54 -1.78
CA THR A 104 9.10 2.61 -2.94
C THR A 104 9.11 1.28 -3.69
N GLY A 105 8.02 1.00 -4.40
CA GLY A 105 7.90 -0.20 -5.23
C GLY A 105 6.77 -0.09 -6.25
N THR A 106 6.71 -1.07 -7.13
CA THR A 106 5.63 -1.25 -8.11
C THR A 106 5.12 -2.69 -8.05
N ALA A 107 4.16 -3.07 -8.89
CA ALA A 107 3.73 -4.45 -8.99
C ALA A 107 4.89 -5.43 -9.33
N THR A 108 5.90 -4.96 -10.06
CA THR A 108 7.02 -5.77 -10.57
C THR A 108 8.38 -5.44 -9.97
N ASP A 109 8.54 -4.28 -9.35
CA ASP A 109 9.77 -3.87 -8.67
C ASP A 109 9.59 -3.92 -7.16
N TYR A 110 10.17 -4.94 -6.54
CA TYR A 110 10.21 -5.16 -5.11
C TYR A 110 11.61 -5.00 -4.50
N SER A 111 12.55 -4.43 -5.24
CA SER A 111 13.97 -4.31 -4.84
C SER A 111 14.15 -3.63 -3.48
N GLY A 112 13.42 -2.54 -3.23
CA GLY A 112 13.46 -1.84 -1.95
C GLY A 112 12.93 -2.66 -0.78
N ALA A 113 11.79 -3.35 -0.96
CA ALA A 113 11.25 -4.25 0.05
C ALA A 113 12.19 -5.44 0.33
N LYS A 114 12.73 -6.03 -0.74
CA LYS A 114 13.71 -7.11 -0.66
C LYS A 114 14.95 -6.70 0.14
N GLN A 115 15.50 -5.52 -0.13
CA GLN A 115 16.66 -5.01 0.61
C GLN A 115 16.37 -4.87 2.10
N LEU A 116 15.22 -4.31 2.49
CA LEU A 116 14.85 -4.16 3.90
C LEU A 116 14.75 -5.50 4.62
N VAL A 117 14.20 -6.53 3.95
CA VAL A 117 14.06 -7.89 4.49
C VAL A 117 15.41 -8.59 4.58
N GLU A 118 16.23 -8.59 3.51
CA GLU A 118 17.51 -9.26 3.49
C GLU A 118 18.53 -8.63 4.47
N ASP A 119 18.49 -7.32 4.63
CA ASP A 119 19.27 -6.58 5.62
C ASP A 119 18.70 -6.70 7.06
N GLN A 120 17.59 -7.41 7.26
CA GLN A 120 16.93 -7.60 8.55
C GLN A 120 16.61 -6.26 9.25
N LYS A 121 16.13 -5.26 8.50
CA LYS A 121 15.83 -3.92 9.01
C LYS A 121 14.40 -3.76 9.51
N VAL A 122 13.51 -4.71 9.20
CA VAL A 122 12.08 -4.61 9.50
C VAL A 122 11.55 -5.94 10.04
N ASP A 123 10.56 -5.86 10.92
CA ASP A 123 9.87 -7.02 11.50
C ASP A 123 8.61 -7.41 10.69
N GLY A 124 8.03 -6.46 9.97
CA GLY A 124 6.88 -6.62 9.09
C GLY A 124 6.83 -5.54 8.02
N MET A 125 5.99 -5.75 7.01
CA MET A 125 5.86 -4.84 5.86
C MET A 125 4.39 -4.46 5.63
N ILE A 126 4.14 -3.19 5.34
CA ILE A 126 2.82 -2.69 4.91
C ILE A 126 2.93 -2.21 3.46
N LEU A 127 2.11 -2.77 2.58
CA LEU A 127 1.96 -2.37 1.19
C LEU A 127 0.78 -1.38 1.09
N MET A 128 1.04 -0.19 0.58
CA MET A 128 0.01 0.86 0.52
C MET A 128 -0.85 0.80 -0.74
N ARG A 129 -0.72 -0.24 -1.56
CA ARG A 129 -1.54 -0.46 -2.74
C ARG A 129 -1.65 -1.94 -3.08
N SER A 130 -2.82 -2.35 -3.55
CA SER A 130 -3.11 -3.68 -4.04
C SER A 130 -3.04 -3.70 -5.57
N TYR A 131 -2.32 -4.69 -6.12
CA TYR A 131 -2.24 -4.97 -7.55
C TYR A 131 -2.89 -6.32 -7.85
N ASP A 132 -3.28 -6.53 -9.11
CA ASP A 132 -3.82 -7.83 -9.55
C ASP A 132 -2.75 -8.92 -9.49
N GLU A 133 -1.56 -8.61 -9.98
CA GLU A 133 -0.34 -9.42 -9.84
C GLU A 133 0.70 -8.59 -9.08
N ASP A 134 1.09 -9.03 -7.90
CA ASP A 134 1.98 -8.28 -7.01
C ASP A 134 3.18 -9.13 -6.59
N LEU A 135 4.30 -8.95 -7.28
CA LEU A 135 5.55 -9.65 -6.97
C LEU A 135 6.11 -9.25 -5.61
N THR A 136 5.81 -8.05 -5.11
CA THR A 136 6.22 -7.62 -3.76
C THR A 136 5.51 -8.44 -2.71
N LEU A 137 4.19 -8.57 -2.82
CA LEU A 137 3.38 -9.39 -1.93
C LEU A 137 3.81 -10.86 -1.98
N GLU A 138 3.99 -11.41 -3.19
CA GLU A 138 4.43 -12.77 -3.39
C GLU A 138 5.82 -13.05 -2.76
N TYR A 139 6.76 -12.13 -2.95
CA TYR A 139 8.10 -12.23 -2.33
C TYR A 139 8.00 -12.24 -0.80
N LEU A 140 7.30 -11.28 -0.20
CA LEU A 140 7.19 -11.12 1.25
C LEU A 140 6.52 -12.33 1.92
N THR A 141 5.43 -12.84 1.33
CA THR A 141 4.73 -14.03 1.84
C THR A 141 5.59 -15.28 1.75
N LYS A 142 6.35 -15.46 0.66
CA LYS A 142 7.34 -16.55 0.53
C LYS A 142 8.47 -16.47 1.56
N GLN A 143 8.88 -15.27 1.97
CA GLN A 143 9.88 -15.08 3.03
C GLN A 143 9.31 -15.27 4.44
N GLY A 144 8.00 -15.44 4.60
CA GLY A 144 7.33 -15.56 5.90
C GLY A 144 7.33 -14.25 6.70
N ILE A 145 7.46 -13.12 6.03
CA ILE A 145 7.37 -11.79 6.64
C ILE A 145 5.90 -11.44 6.87
N PRO A 146 5.50 -10.97 8.06
CA PRO A 146 4.16 -10.43 8.27
C PRO A 146 3.86 -9.27 7.32
N VAL A 147 2.75 -9.38 6.57
CA VAL A 147 2.35 -8.39 5.57
C VAL A 147 1.01 -7.78 5.91
N GLY A 148 0.95 -6.45 5.87
CA GLY A 148 -0.27 -5.66 5.84
C GLY A 148 -0.49 -5.06 4.44
N LEU A 149 -1.73 -4.91 4.02
CA LEU A 149 -2.12 -4.36 2.74
C LEU A 149 -3.25 -3.34 2.92
N THR A 150 -3.04 -2.10 2.48
CA THR A 150 -4.16 -1.16 2.29
C THR A 150 -4.82 -1.47 0.96
N GLY A 151 -5.93 -2.19 1.03
CA GLY A 151 -6.61 -2.79 -0.09
C GLY A 151 -6.95 -4.25 0.18
N SER A 152 -7.36 -4.98 -0.84
CA SER A 152 -7.78 -6.37 -0.76
C SER A 152 -6.88 -7.29 -1.61
N CYS A 153 -6.71 -8.54 -1.16
CA CYS A 153 -6.06 -9.61 -1.92
C CYS A 153 -6.71 -10.97 -1.60
N ALA A 154 -6.33 -12.00 -2.37
CA ALA A 154 -6.85 -13.35 -2.18
C ALA A 154 -6.19 -14.12 -1.01
N ASP A 155 -5.00 -13.70 -0.56
CA ASP A 155 -4.29 -14.37 0.53
C ASP A 155 -4.89 -14.00 1.89
N GLU A 156 -5.52 -14.97 2.54
CA GLU A 156 -6.15 -14.80 3.86
C GLU A 156 -5.14 -14.63 5.01
N ASN A 157 -3.85 -14.82 4.78
CA ASN A 157 -2.81 -14.61 5.78
C ASN A 157 -2.31 -13.17 5.83
N VAL A 158 -2.62 -12.38 4.83
CA VAL A 158 -2.29 -10.96 4.75
C VAL A 158 -3.29 -10.15 5.59
N ILE A 159 -2.78 -9.21 6.38
CA ILE A 159 -3.60 -8.24 7.09
C ILE A 159 -4.14 -7.24 6.07
N GLN A 160 -5.45 -7.16 5.92
CA GLN A 160 -6.11 -6.32 4.92
C GLN A 160 -6.96 -5.25 5.59
N VAL A 161 -6.76 -4.01 5.23
CA VAL A 161 -7.61 -2.89 5.66
C VAL A 161 -8.00 -2.09 4.44
N ASP A 162 -9.30 -1.98 4.18
CA ASP A 162 -9.85 -1.31 3.01
C ASP A 162 -11.20 -0.66 3.34
N SER A 163 -11.76 0.05 2.37
CA SER A 163 -13.17 0.44 2.30
C SER A 163 -13.78 -0.27 1.09
N ASP A 164 -15.11 -0.47 1.11
CA ASP A 164 -15.79 -1.13 -0.02
C ASP A 164 -15.86 -0.18 -1.23
N ASN A 165 -14.81 -0.23 -2.06
CA ASN A 165 -14.68 0.61 -3.25
C ASN A 165 -15.72 0.27 -4.33
N ASN A 166 -16.17 -0.99 -4.41
CA ASN A 166 -17.23 -1.41 -5.32
C ASN A 166 -18.55 -0.77 -4.89
N GLU A 167 -18.93 -0.94 -3.62
CA GLU A 167 -20.15 -0.41 -3.07
C GLU A 167 -20.15 1.14 -3.09
N ALA A 168 -19.02 1.79 -2.79
CA ALA A 168 -18.90 3.24 -2.85
C ALA A 168 -19.10 3.78 -4.28
N ALA A 169 -18.52 3.14 -5.28
CA ALA A 169 -18.71 3.52 -6.67
C ALA A 169 -20.15 3.26 -7.14
N ARG A 170 -20.75 2.14 -6.73
CA ARG A 170 -22.13 1.81 -7.01
C ARG A 170 -23.09 2.83 -6.40
N HIS A 171 -22.89 3.20 -5.13
CA HIS A 171 -23.72 4.20 -4.44
C HIS A 171 -23.58 5.59 -5.06
N MET A 172 -22.34 6.04 -5.33
CA MET A 172 -22.10 7.33 -6.00
C MET A 172 -22.83 7.38 -7.35
N THR A 173 -22.66 6.35 -8.17
CA THR A 173 -23.29 6.29 -9.51
C THR A 173 -24.81 6.25 -9.42
N SER A 174 -25.38 5.45 -8.51
CA SER A 174 -26.82 5.39 -8.27
C SER A 174 -27.40 6.76 -7.87
N MET A 175 -26.74 7.43 -6.93
CA MET A 175 -27.15 8.77 -6.48
C MET A 175 -27.12 9.80 -7.63
N LEU A 176 -26.11 9.74 -8.50
CA LEU A 176 -26.01 10.62 -9.67
C LEU A 176 -27.13 10.32 -10.70
N ILE A 177 -27.50 9.04 -10.88
CA ILE A 177 -28.65 8.65 -11.71
C ILE A 177 -29.94 9.20 -11.10
N ASP A 178 -30.11 9.11 -9.80
CA ASP A 178 -31.27 9.68 -9.09
C ASP A 178 -31.33 11.22 -9.20
N CYS A 179 -30.19 11.89 -9.36
CA CYS A 179 -30.10 13.31 -9.71
C CYS A 179 -30.44 13.61 -11.19
N GLY A 180 -30.82 12.60 -11.98
CA GLY A 180 -31.30 12.75 -13.37
C GLY A 180 -30.22 12.60 -14.45
N TYR A 181 -28.99 12.26 -14.11
CA TYR A 181 -27.94 11.96 -15.09
C TYR A 181 -28.12 10.57 -15.70
N LYS A 182 -27.86 10.42 -16.99
CA LYS A 182 -28.03 9.14 -17.72
C LYS A 182 -26.78 8.72 -18.47
N LYS A 183 -25.92 9.65 -18.81
CA LYS A 183 -24.72 9.41 -19.61
C LYS A 183 -23.47 9.87 -18.86
N PHE A 184 -22.59 8.91 -18.56
CA PHE A 184 -21.44 9.12 -17.69
C PHE A 184 -20.13 8.88 -18.41
N ALA A 185 -19.07 9.52 -17.90
CA ALA A 185 -17.71 9.13 -18.13
C ALA A 185 -17.06 8.78 -16.78
N LEU A 186 -16.59 7.54 -16.64
CA LEU A 186 -15.75 7.12 -15.52
C LEU A 186 -14.30 7.24 -15.95
N ILE A 187 -13.50 8.08 -15.25
CA ILE A 187 -12.10 8.34 -15.56
C ILE A 187 -11.23 7.85 -14.41
N LEU A 188 -10.37 6.88 -14.67
CA LEU A 188 -9.55 6.18 -13.68
C LEU A 188 -8.06 6.25 -14.03
N GLY A 189 -7.21 6.15 -13.01
CA GLY A 189 -5.77 6.00 -13.13
C GLY A 189 -5.36 4.63 -13.67
N GLU A 190 -4.24 4.11 -13.17
CA GLU A 190 -3.61 2.85 -13.64
C GLU A 190 -4.58 1.65 -13.56
N SER A 191 -4.66 0.89 -14.65
CA SER A 191 -5.58 -0.25 -14.75
C SER A 191 -5.13 -1.49 -13.96
N THR A 192 -3.87 -1.57 -13.55
CA THR A 192 -3.34 -2.68 -12.74
C THR A 192 -3.71 -2.59 -11.26
N TYR A 193 -4.31 -1.47 -10.85
CA TYR A 193 -4.73 -1.28 -9.47
C TYR A 193 -6.09 -1.93 -9.22
N ARG A 194 -6.14 -2.85 -8.27
CA ARG A 194 -7.34 -3.60 -7.91
C ARG A 194 -8.52 -2.67 -7.55
N VAL A 195 -8.28 -1.61 -6.83
CA VAL A 195 -9.28 -0.58 -6.49
C VAL A 195 -10.00 -0.02 -7.72
N ASN A 196 -9.32 0.09 -8.87
CA ASN A 196 -9.94 0.59 -10.09
C ASN A 196 -10.85 -0.45 -10.74
N HIS A 197 -10.55 -1.75 -10.62
CA HIS A 197 -11.46 -2.82 -11.05
C HIS A 197 -12.74 -2.83 -10.20
N GLU A 198 -12.60 -2.73 -8.88
CA GLU A 198 -13.74 -2.66 -7.96
C GLU A 198 -14.64 -1.45 -8.26
N ARG A 199 -14.06 -0.28 -8.55
CA ARG A 199 -14.79 0.93 -8.95
C ARG A 199 -15.52 0.78 -10.29
N ILE A 200 -14.89 0.13 -11.26
CA ILE A 200 -15.52 -0.17 -12.56
C ILE A 200 -16.72 -1.09 -12.37
N ASP A 201 -16.55 -2.14 -11.59
CA ASP A 201 -17.62 -3.11 -11.33
C ASP A 201 -18.80 -2.44 -10.63
N GLY A 202 -18.56 -1.64 -9.58
CA GLY A 202 -19.59 -0.88 -8.89
C GLY A 202 -20.30 0.11 -9.79
N PHE A 203 -19.56 0.83 -10.64
CA PHE A 203 -20.13 1.73 -11.63
C PHE A 203 -21.10 1.00 -12.57
N TYR A 204 -20.66 -0.10 -13.18
CA TYR A 204 -21.52 -0.84 -14.12
C TYR A 204 -22.66 -1.58 -13.44
N GLN A 205 -22.53 -2.01 -12.17
CA GLN A 205 -23.64 -2.54 -11.39
C GLN A 205 -24.76 -1.51 -11.22
N ALA A 206 -24.42 -0.24 -10.98
CA ALA A 206 -25.40 0.82 -10.92
C ALA A 206 -26.06 1.08 -12.28
N ILE A 207 -25.26 1.17 -13.34
CA ILE A 207 -25.75 1.35 -14.74
C ILE A 207 -26.77 0.27 -15.10
N ASP A 208 -26.45 -1.00 -14.84
CA ASP A 208 -27.32 -2.13 -15.13
C ASP A 208 -28.61 -2.10 -14.29
N ARG A 209 -28.48 -1.80 -12.99
CA ARG A 209 -29.61 -1.75 -12.06
C ARG A 209 -30.67 -0.74 -12.49
N TYR A 210 -30.24 0.39 -13.06
CA TYR A 210 -31.12 1.43 -13.56
C TYR A 210 -31.51 1.25 -15.04
N GLY A 211 -31.09 0.15 -15.69
CA GLY A 211 -31.43 -0.16 -17.09
C GLY A 211 -30.80 0.79 -18.10
N LEU A 212 -29.67 1.41 -17.77
CA LEU A 212 -28.92 2.27 -18.68
C LEU A 212 -28.03 1.41 -19.58
N ALA A 213 -27.85 1.82 -20.84
CA ALA A 213 -27.02 1.10 -21.79
C ALA A 213 -25.53 1.28 -21.48
N ARG A 214 -24.80 0.18 -21.22
CA ARG A 214 -23.35 0.21 -20.93
C ARG A 214 -22.54 0.83 -22.05
N GLU A 215 -22.88 0.53 -23.30
CA GLU A 215 -22.20 1.01 -24.51
C GLU A 215 -22.31 2.52 -24.73
N GLN A 216 -23.22 3.18 -24.03
CA GLN A 216 -23.37 4.63 -24.03
C GLN A 216 -22.50 5.31 -22.95
N GLN A 217 -21.91 4.54 -22.06
CA GLN A 217 -21.05 5.07 -20.98
C GLN A 217 -19.57 5.04 -21.45
N LEU A 218 -18.80 6.05 -21.06
CA LEU A 218 -17.36 6.06 -21.29
C LEU A 218 -16.65 5.51 -20.05
N CYS A 219 -15.69 4.62 -20.26
CA CYS A 219 -14.77 4.17 -19.21
C CYS A 219 -13.33 4.40 -19.68
N ILE A 220 -12.70 5.44 -19.18
CA ILE A 220 -11.34 5.85 -19.55
C ILE A 220 -10.40 5.39 -18.44
N ARG A 221 -9.44 4.54 -18.81
CA ARG A 221 -8.45 3.96 -17.91
C ARG A 221 -7.06 4.49 -18.21
N ASN A 222 -6.13 4.30 -17.29
CA ASN A 222 -4.72 4.67 -17.46
C ASN A 222 -4.52 6.19 -17.66
N PHE A 223 -5.30 7.00 -16.96
CA PHE A 223 -5.04 8.43 -16.91
C PHE A 223 -3.71 8.67 -16.18
N LYS A 224 -2.64 8.89 -16.94
CA LYS A 224 -1.28 9.08 -16.38
C LYS A 224 -0.75 10.50 -16.51
N TRP A 225 -1.16 11.27 -17.54
CA TRP A 225 -0.48 12.51 -17.89
C TRP A 225 -1.39 13.64 -18.35
N MET A 226 -0.97 14.87 -18.07
CA MET A 226 -1.66 16.10 -18.46
C MET A 226 -1.89 16.21 -19.99
N GLY A 227 -1.03 15.62 -20.83
CA GLY A 227 -1.15 15.69 -22.29
C GLY A 227 -2.37 14.96 -22.88
N LEU A 228 -3.02 14.10 -22.10
CA LEU A 228 -4.24 13.41 -22.52
C LEU A 228 -5.53 14.14 -22.09
N LEU A 229 -5.42 15.16 -21.24
CA LEU A 229 -6.58 15.83 -20.66
C LEU A 229 -7.47 16.49 -21.73
N ASP A 230 -6.88 17.17 -22.70
CA ASP A 230 -7.63 17.82 -23.77
C ASP A 230 -8.36 16.81 -24.67
N THR A 231 -7.71 15.68 -24.97
CA THR A 231 -8.34 14.57 -25.70
C THR A 231 -9.50 13.99 -24.91
N ILE A 232 -9.32 13.78 -23.61
CA ILE A 232 -10.39 13.22 -22.74
C ILE A 232 -11.57 14.19 -22.68
N ILE A 233 -11.34 15.48 -22.52
CA ILE A 233 -12.43 16.48 -22.51
C ILE A 233 -13.13 16.50 -23.86
N HIS A 234 -12.38 16.48 -24.95
CA HIS A 234 -12.98 16.38 -26.28
C HIS A 234 -13.87 15.13 -26.42
N ASP A 235 -13.42 13.97 -25.98
CA ASP A 235 -14.19 12.71 -26.03
C ASP A 235 -15.43 12.80 -25.14
N VAL A 236 -15.30 13.33 -23.94
CA VAL A 236 -16.40 13.55 -23.00
C VAL A 236 -17.49 14.43 -23.62
N MET A 237 -17.11 15.56 -24.22
CA MET A 237 -18.04 16.51 -24.78
C MET A 237 -18.63 16.01 -26.12
N SER A 238 -17.84 15.42 -26.98
CA SER A 238 -18.29 14.85 -28.28
C SER A 238 -19.29 13.70 -28.09
N ASN A 239 -19.11 12.91 -27.01
CA ASN A 239 -20.04 11.86 -26.63
C ASN A 239 -21.26 12.38 -25.85
N LYS A 240 -21.37 13.71 -25.61
CA LYS A 240 -22.48 14.31 -24.85
C LYS A 240 -22.63 13.67 -23.46
N VAL A 241 -21.52 13.46 -22.76
CA VAL A 241 -21.51 13.00 -21.38
C VAL A 241 -22.17 14.07 -20.51
N GLU A 242 -23.02 13.65 -19.59
CA GLU A 242 -23.76 14.53 -18.70
C GLU A 242 -23.10 14.69 -17.34
N CYS A 243 -22.35 13.66 -16.89
CA CYS A 243 -21.62 13.69 -15.63
C CYS A 243 -20.33 12.89 -15.73
N VAL A 244 -19.24 13.47 -15.22
CA VAL A 244 -17.94 12.81 -15.09
C VAL A 244 -17.76 12.28 -13.68
N ILE A 245 -17.36 11.03 -13.54
CA ILE A 245 -16.96 10.42 -12.28
C ILE A 245 -15.46 10.19 -12.34
N CYS A 246 -14.71 10.87 -11.50
CA CYS A 246 -13.26 10.77 -11.42
C CYS A 246 -12.85 9.75 -10.36
N GLY A 247 -11.85 8.92 -10.66
CA GLY A 247 -11.34 7.90 -9.74
C GLY A 247 -10.76 8.48 -8.45
N ASP A 248 -10.15 9.65 -8.54
CA ASP A 248 -9.56 10.34 -7.39
C ASP A 248 -9.63 11.88 -7.54
N ASP A 249 -9.21 12.55 -6.50
CA ASP A 249 -9.22 14.01 -6.39
C ASP A 249 -8.22 14.71 -7.31
N VAL A 250 -7.11 14.05 -7.67
CA VAL A 250 -6.11 14.60 -8.59
C VAL A 250 -6.67 14.64 -10.01
N ILE A 251 -7.28 13.55 -10.48
CA ILE A 251 -8.00 13.52 -11.77
C ILE A 251 -9.10 14.57 -11.74
N CYS A 252 -9.89 14.57 -10.65
CA CYS A 252 -11.04 15.46 -10.52
C CYS A 252 -10.65 16.93 -10.54
N SER A 253 -9.61 17.32 -9.81
CA SER A 253 -9.11 18.69 -9.77
C SER A 253 -8.65 19.16 -11.15
N ARG A 254 -7.99 18.29 -11.91
CA ARG A 254 -7.54 18.60 -13.28
C ARG A 254 -8.73 18.75 -14.24
N MET A 255 -9.69 17.85 -14.16
CA MET A 255 -10.93 17.92 -14.96
C MET A 255 -11.72 19.20 -14.64
N MET A 256 -11.92 19.52 -13.36
CA MET A 256 -12.58 20.74 -12.90
C MET A 256 -11.91 21.99 -13.48
N SER A 257 -10.60 22.11 -13.26
CA SER A 257 -9.83 23.28 -13.72
C SER A 257 -9.89 23.46 -15.24
N ARG A 258 -9.79 22.37 -15.98
CA ARG A 258 -9.78 22.43 -17.44
C ARG A 258 -11.18 22.72 -18.00
N LEU A 259 -12.22 22.07 -17.53
CA LEU A 259 -13.61 22.34 -17.94
C LEU A 259 -14.00 23.81 -17.68
N GLN A 260 -13.62 24.33 -16.50
CA GLN A 260 -13.89 25.75 -16.18
C GLN A 260 -13.09 26.73 -17.08
N ALA A 261 -11.83 26.41 -17.40
CA ALA A 261 -11.01 27.20 -18.29
C ALA A 261 -11.57 27.26 -19.72
N GLU A 262 -12.24 26.20 -20.18
CA GLU A 262 -12.96 26.15 -21.45
C GLU A 262 -14.37 26.77 -21.41
N GLY A 263 -14.78 27.29 -20.24
CA GLY A 263 -16.04 27.99 -20.07
C GLY A 263 -17.26 27.13 -19.79
N TYR A 264 -17.07 25.82 -19.53
CA TYR A 264 -18.19 24.95 -19.14
C TYR A 264 -18.66 25.26 -17.73
N ARG A 265 -19.98 25.37 -17.56
CA ARG A 265 -20.62 25.64 -16.29
C ARG A 265 -20.94 24.33 -15.57
N ILE A 266 -20.39 24.15 -14.39
CA ILE A 266 -20.63 22.99 -13.55
C ILE A 266 -21.63 23.37 -12.47
N PRO A 267 -22.74 22.64 -12.26
CA PRO A 267 -23.16 21.40 -12.93
C PRO A 267 -24.07 21.59 -14.16
N LEU A 268 -24.26 22.83 -14.65
CA LEU A 268 -25.30 23.14 -15.64
C LEU A 268 -25.04 22.48 -17.01
N ASP A 269 -23.81 22.58 -17.50
CA ASP A 269 -23.40 22.00 -18.78
C ASP A 269 -22.90 20.56 -18.60
N ILE A 270 -22.24 20.28 -17.49
CA ILE A 270 -21.72 18.96 -17.13
C ILE A 270 -21.57 18.82 -15.62
N GLY A 271 -22.04 17.70 -15.05
CA GLY A 271 -21.79 17.36 -13.65
C GLY A 271 -20.41 16.74 -13.46
N ILE A 272 -19.88 16.83 -12.24
CA ILE A 272 -18.61 16.17 -11.88
C ILE A 272 -18.66 15.64 -10.45
N ALA A 273 -18.12 14.42 -10.24
CA ALA A 273 -17.98 13.78 -8.93
C ALA A 273 -16.64 13.03 -8.83
N SER A 274 -16.20 12.74 -7.62
CA SER A 274 -14.96 12.00 -7.34
C SER A 274 -15.19 10.80 -6.44
N LEU A 275 -14.49 9.70 -6.71
CA LEU A 275 -14.50 8.49 -5.87
C LEU A 275 -13.48 8.54 -4.71
N TYR A 276 -12.84 9.67 -4.52
CA TYR A 276 -12.03 9.99 -3.35
C TYR A 276 -12.10 11.50 -3.07
N ASN A 277 -12.26 11.85 -1.77
CA ASN A 277 -12.36 13.23 -1.32
C ASN A 277 -11.01 13.74 -0.80
N GLY A 278 -10.27 14.45 -1.66
CA GLY A 278 -9.12 15.25 -1.22
C GLY A 278 -9.55 16.66 -0.80
N ALA A 279 -8.80 17.28 0.10
CA ALA A 279 -9.10 18.61 0.65
C ALA A 279 -9.24 19.71 -0.43
N THR A 280 -8.56 19.56 -1.55
CA THR A 280 -8.65 20.52 -2.68
C THR A 280 -10.04 20.59 -3.31
N LEU A 281 -10.83 19.51 -3.22
CA LEU A 281 -12.16 19.43 -3.83
C LEU A 281 -13.18 20.36 -3.17
N ASP A 282 -12.96 20.73 -1.92
CA ASP A 282 -13.79 21.71 -1.20
C ASP A 282 -13.50 23.15 -1.65
N CYS A 283 -12.30 23.42 -2.21
CA CYS A 283 -11.89 24.75 -2.60
C CYS A 283 -12.44 25.18 -3.98
N PHE A 284 -13.00 24.24 -4.75
CA PHE A 284 -13.62 24.58 -6.04
C PHE A 284 -14.97 25.30 -5.88
N THR A 285 -15.34 26.06 -6.87
CA THR A 285 -16.66 26.69 -7.00
C THR A 285 -17.32 26.21 -8.30
N PRO A 286 -18.31 25.30 -8.21
CA PRO A 286 -18.87 24.71 -7.00
C PRO A 286 -17.97 23.66 -6.36
N ALA A 287 -18.09 23.45 -5.04
CA ALA A 287 -17.42 22.36 -4.33
C ALA A 287 -17.84 20.99 -4.88
N VAL A 288 -16.89 20.04 -4.95
CA VAL A 288 -17.07 18.78 -5.67
C VAL A 288 -17.71 17.71 -4.80
N THR A 289 -18.77 17.07 -5.32
CA THR A 289 -19.36 15.84 -4.77
C THR A 289 -18.34 14.72 -4.76
N ALA A 290 -18.12 14.07 -3.60
CA ALA A 290 -17.06 13.08 -3.48
C ALA A 290 -17.37 11.97 -2.48
N VAL A 291 -16.74 10.80 -2.67
CA VAL A 291 -16.67 9.73 -1.67
C VAL A 291 -15.56 10.08 -0.67
N ASN A 292 -15.92 10.18 0.60
CA ASN A 292 -14.99 10.42 1.69
C ASN A 292 -14.54 9.10 2.31
N ILE A 293 -13.33 8.68 1.99
CA ILE A 293 -12.66 7.52 2.57
C ILE A 293 -11.70 8.01 3.64
N LEU A 294 -11.75 7.39 4.81
CA LEU A 294 -10.97 7.78 5.98
C LEU A 294 -9.52 7.25 5.89
N ALA A 295 -8.71 7.79 4.99
CA ALA A 295 -7.36 7.31 4.69
C ALA A 295 -6.46 7.25 5.93
N ARG A 296 -6.49 8.28 6.78
CA ARG A 296 -5.71 8.30 8.04
C ARG A 296 -6.15 7.18 8.98
N GLN A 297 -7.45 6.92 9.09
CA GLN A 297 -7.98 5.84 9.90
C GLN A 297 -7.60 4.46 9.34
N GLN A 298 -7.55 4.30 8.01
CA GLN A 298 -7.01 3.08 7.39
C GLN A 298 -5.55 2.87 7.81
N GLY A 299 -4.74 3.92 7.77
CA GLY A 299 -3.35 3.88 8.22
C GLY A 299 -3.20 3.51 9.69
N ILE A 300 -3.97 4.13 10.58
CA ILE A 300 -3.98 3.80 12.02
C ILE A 300 -4.38 2.35 12.23
N THR A 301 -5.43 1.90 11.54
CA THR A 301 -5.97 0.54 11.70
C THR A 301 -4.95 -0.51 11.26
N ILE A 302 -4.37 -0.37 10.05
CA ILE A 302 -3.41 -1.35 9.55
C ILE A 302 -2.12 -1.35 10.37
N GLY A 303 -1.66 -0.19 10.81
CA GLY A 303 -0.50 -0.06 11.70
C GLY A 303 -0.72 -0.82 13.02
N LYS A 304 -1.86 -0.63 13.68
CA LYS A 304 -2.22 -1.35 14.90
C LYS A 304 -2.32 -2.86 14.70
N GLN A 305 -3.03 -3.31 13.64
CA GLN A 305 -3.16 -4.74 13.34
C GLN A 305 -1.79 -5.39 13.07
N MET A 306 -0.91 -4.70 12.34
CA MET A 306 0.47 -5.15 12.11
C MET A 306 1.23 -5.31 13.43
N ILE A 307 1.18 -4.32 14.32
CA ILE A 307 1.90 -4.36 15.60
C ILE A 307 1.37 -5.48 16.51
N HIS A 308 0.05 -5.66 16.59
CA HIS A 308 -0.56 -6.77 17.32
C HIS A 308 -0.07 -8.13 16.76
N CYS A 309 -0.03 -8.28 15.43
CA CYS A 309 0.55 -9.45 14.77
C CYS A 309 2.01 -9.67 15.19
N LEU A 310 2.85 -8.63 15.13
CA LEU A 310 4.26 -8.70 15.49
C LEU A 310 4.48 -9.02 16.98
N LYS A 311 3.58 -8.61 17.86
CA LYS A 311 3.60 -8.93 19.29
C LYS A 311 3.04 -10.31 19.60
N GLY A 312 2.40 -10.99 18.64
CA GLY A 312 1.69 -12.26 18.85
C GLY A 312 0.37 -12.10 19.60
N GLU A 313 -0.20 -10.91 19.56
CA GLU A 313 -1.50 -10.58 20.14
C GLU A 313 -2.65 -10.92 19.17
N ILE A 314 -3.89 -10.82 19.65
CA ILE A 314 -5.08 -11.01 18.80
C ILE A 314 -5.23 -9.81 17.87
N TYR A 315 -5.42 -10.07 16.57
CA TYR A 315 -5.63 -9.04 15.55
C TYR A 315 -6.64 -9.51 14.49
N ASN A 316 -7.22 -8.53 13.79
CA ASN A 316 -8.13 -8.81 12.68
C ASN A 316 -7.35 -8.88 11.37
N LYS A 317 -7.46 -10.01 10.66
CA LYS A 317 -6.83 -10.17 9.35
C LYS A 317 -7.52 -9.34 8.26
N LYS A 318 -8.81 -9.09 8.38
CA LYS A 318 -9.57 -8.30 7.41
C LYS A 318 -10.45 -7.30 8.14
N THR A 319 -10.29 -6.02 7.80
CA THR A 319 -11.08 -4.92 8.35
C THR A 319 -11.57 -4.04 7.20
N MET A 320 -12.89 -3.88 7.12
CA MET A 320 -13.52 -2.95 6.19
C MET A 320 -13.95 -1.70 6.97
N LEU A 321 -13.53 -0.53 6.51
CA LEU A 321 -13.91 0.76 7.09
C LEU A 321 -15.05 1.38 6.30
N ASP A 322 -15.89 2.09 7.01
CA ASP A 322 -17.00 2.84 6.42
C ASP A 322 -16.49 3.99 5.53
N TYR A 323 -17.36 4.45 4.65
CA TYR A 323 -17.20 5.63 3.80
C TYR A 323 -18.46 6.49 3.84
N GLU A 324 -18.32 7.73 3.42
CA GLU A 324 -19.45 8.68 3.28
C GLU A 324 -19.51 9.20 1.85
N ILE A 325 -20.70 9.58 1.39
CA ILE A 325 -20.85 10.36 0.16
C ILE A 325 -21.20 11.79 0.55
N LEU A 326 -20.28 12.70 0.24
CA LEU A 326 -20.46 14.14 0.45
C LEU A 326 -21.11 14.74 -0.79
N LEU A 327 -22.43 14.85 -0.76
CA LEU A 327 -23.19 15.48 -1.84
C LEU A 327 -22.98 17.00 -1.78
N ARG A 328 -22.37 17.55 -2.82
CA ARG A 328 -22.09 18.97 -2.99
C ARG A 328 -22.69 19.50 -4.30
N LYS A 329 -22.40 20.77 -4.63
CA LYS A 329 -23.07 21.46 -5.76
C LYS A 329 -22.54 21.07 -7.15
N SER A 330 -21.43 20.36 -7.28
CA SER A 330 -20.84 20.02 -8.59
C SER A 330 -21.62 18.97 -9.39
N ALA A 331 -22.53 18.25 -8.73
CA ALA A 331 -23.35 17.20 -9.35
C ALA A 331 -24.84 17.33 -8.98
N GLY A 332 -25.28 18.45 -8.39
CA GLY A 332 -26.67 18.72 -8.11
C GLY A 332 -27.36 19.34 -9.32
N ARG A 333 -28.21 18.59 -10.04
CA ARG A 333 -29.18 19.20 -10.94
C ARG A 333 -30.34 19.71 -10.08
N THR A 334 -30.52 21.02 -9.96
CA THR A 334 -31.77 21.63 -9.48
C THR A 334 -32.81 21.42 -10.58
N PHE A 335 -33.85 20.63 -10.31
CA PHE A 335 -35.03 20.53 -11.12
C PHE A 335 -35.86 21.80 -10.98
#